data_cb97140e4cdbcb69fcded62188c78ccc
#
_entry.id   cb97140e4cdbcb69fcded62188c78ccc
#
_cell.length_a   1.000
_cell.length_b   1.000
_cell.length_c   1.000
_cell.angle_alpha   90.00
_cell.angle_beta   90.00
_cell.angle_gamma   90.00
#
_symmetry.space_group_name_H-M   'P 1'
#
loop_
_entity.id
_entity.type
_entity.pdbx_description
1 polymer ?
#
loop_
_entity_poly.entity_id
_entity_poly.type
_entity_poly.pdbx_seq_one_letter_code
_entity_poly.pdbx_strand_id
1 'polypeptide(L)'
;MKQLLLLPLLALLVLQACSPAYHLKHDFKHELERSEVFDAGFTGFVLKDATSGATILATNAEKRFIPASNTKILTLAACLNTFGDSLPSAKFFNRAGDIWLLPLGDPTFLHPSFQAWQSLSQYLSGSSVKQLNLVKNRVEPAPLGAGWAWDDVNDIYSAERSAMPVYGNVRRIYALEADSLAVEPPYWNQLCHKTRQEQGAEQPRCLSDNQVLYDARTAFPSDFELLTPVHGAAEFAVPLLEDTLHKKVNRVGEEMMPANARVWYSCPADTVYRLMMQVSDNFLAEQLLLMCAKQRFDTLQEAPALRWATDSLFRAAPGEVRWVDGSGLSRYNLCSPNFLSGVLLDLWKTQKDRQRLLGLFPAGGQSGTIANWYAPAAGAAPYVFAKTGSMSGVYCLSGYLRADSGKWYVFSFMHNNFTGSNTRCKEETQRLLEKIKKRG
;
A
#
# COMPACT_ATOMS: atom_id res chain seq x y z
N MET A 1 -36.73 18.26 -50.32
CA MET A 1 -35.38 18.34 -49.68
C MET A 1 -35.26 17.74 -48.28
N LYS A 2 -36.33 17.45 -47.55
CA LYS A 2 -36.23 16.87 -46.15
C LYS A 2 -35.98 15.35 -46.09
N GLN A 3 -36.25 14.60 -47.17
CA GLN A 3 -36.02 13.15 -47.17
C GLN A 3 -34.57 12.71 -47.49
N LEU A 4 -33.74 13.58 -48.10
CA LEU A 4 -32.36 13.28 -48.47
C LEU A 4 -31.37 13.33 -47.26
N LEU A 5 -31.75 13.96 -46.16
CA LEU A 5 -30.91 14.07 -44.96
C LEU A 5 -31.10 12.92 -43.94
N LEU A 6 -32.20 12.14 -44.07
CA LEU A 6 -32.49 11.02 -43.18
C LEU A 6 -31.65 9.75 -43.51
N LEU A 7 -31.31 9.51 -44.75
CA LEU A 7 -30.52 8.34 -45.16
C LEU A 7 -29.08 8.34 -44.58
N PRO A 8 -28.29 9.44 -44.66
CA PRO A 8 -26.96 9.46 -44.05
C PRO A 8 -26.99 9.40 -42.53
N LEU A 9 -28.02 9.95 -41.88
CA LEU A 9 -28.19 9.86 -40.42
C LEU A 9 -28.52 8.43 -39.98
N LEU A 10 -29.37 7.71 -40.73
CA LEU A 10 -29.67 6.28 -40.49
C LEU A 10 -28.44 5.40 -40.74
N ALA A 11 -27.68 5.67 -41.80
CA ALA A 11 -26.43 4.95 -42.08
C ALA A 11 -25.35 5.18 -41.01
N LEU A 12 -25.24 6.40 -40.44
CA LEU A 12 -24.35 6.66 -39.33
C LEU A 12 -24.76 5.93 -38.06
N LEU A 13 -26.05 5.84 -37.76
CA LEU A 13 -26.59 5.10 -36.61
C LEU A 13 -26.37 3.58 -36.76
N VAL A 14 -26.54 3.01 -37.97
CA VAL A 14 -26.27 1.59 -38.26
C VAL A 14 -24.79 1.28 -38.14
N LEU A 15 -23.90 2.16 -38.64
CA LEU A 15 -22.44 1.99 -38.51
C LEU A 15 -21.94 2.09 -37.05
N GLN A 16 -22.57 2.90 -36.24
CA GLN A 16 -22.26 2.94 -34.79
C GLN A 16 -22.74 1.70 -34.05
N ALA A 17 -23.90 1.14 -34.42
CA ALA A 17 -24.45 -0.08 -33.81
C ALA A 17 -23.61 -1.34 -34.11
N CYS A 18 -22.83 -1.35 -35.20
CA CYS A 18 -21.95 -2.45 -35.60
C CYS A 18 -20.50 -2.27 -35.08
N SER A 19 -20.21 -1.21 -34.31
CA SER A 19 -18.85 -1.01 -33.77
C SER A 19 -18.56 -1.98 -32.63
N PRO A 20 -17.35 -2.56 -32.53
CA PRO A 20 -16.95 -3.39 -31.38
C PRO A 20 -17.16 -2.70 -30.03
N ALA A 21 -16.97 -1.39 -29.97
CA ALA A 21 -17.20 -0.58 -28.77
C ALA A 21 -18.68 -0.51 -28.35
N TYR A 22 -19.62 -0.53 -29.31
CA TYR A 22 -21.05 -0.56 -29.02
C TYR A 22 -21.46 -1.89 -28.39
N HIS A 23 -21.04 -3.00 -28.97
CA HIS A 23 -21.29 -4.35 -28.45
C HIS A 23 -20.67 -4.53 -27.06
N LEU A 24 -19.43 -4.08 -26.86
CA LEU A 24 -18.77 -4.12 -25.56
C LEU A 24 -19.57 -3.34 -24.50
N LYS A 25 -20.07 -2.14 -24.84
CA LYS A 25 -20.84 -1.29 -23.93
C LYS A 25 -22.20 -1.90 -23.57
N HIS A 26 -22.89 -2.49 -24.54
CA HIS A 26 -24.19 -3.14 -24.34
C HIS A 26 -24.05 -4.37 -23.45
N ASP A 27 -23.11 -5.27 -23.77
CA ASP A 27 -22.89 -6.51 -23.04
C ASP A 27 -22.40 -6.25 -21.62
N PHE A 28 -21.53 -5.26 -21.44
CA PHE A 28 -21.04 -4.86 -20.12
C PHE A 28 -22.18 -4.36 -19.22
N LYS A 29 -23.05 -3.48 -19.74
CA LYS A 29 -24.19 -2.99 -18.98
C LYS A 29 -25.10 -4.14 -18.55
N HIS A 30 -25.38 -5.05 -19.47
CA HIS A 30 -26.19 -6.23 -19.22
C HIS A 30 -25.59 -7.18 -18.17
N GLU A 31 -24.26 -7.36 -18.15
CA GLU A 31 -23.56 -8.14 -17.12
C GLU A 31 -23.67 -7.53 -15.73
N LEU A 32 -23.50 -6.21 -15.63
CA LEU A 32 -23.63 -5.50 -14.35
C LEU A 32 -25.07 -5.59 -13.82
N GLU A 33 -26.08 -5.44 -14.68
CA GLU A 33 -27.49 -5.43 -14.31
C GLU A 33 -28.04 -6.83 -13.95
N ARG A 34 -27.40 -7.91 -14.39
CA ARG A 34 -27.82 -9.29 -14.13
C ARG A 34 -27.00 -10.01 -13.06
N SER A 35 -25.91 -9.44 -12.62
CA SER A 35 -25.09 -10.06 -11.58
C SER A 35 -25.72 -9.82 -10.21
N GLU A 36 -26.23 -10.89 -9.59
CA GLU A 36 -26.71 -10.83 -8.21
C GLU A 36 -25.63 -10.31 -7.25
N VAL A 37 -24.36 -10.55 -7.54
CA VAL A 37 -23.22 -10.08 -6.73
C VAL A 37 -23.09 -8.56 -6.81
N PHE A 38 -23.22 -7.99 -8.02
CA PHE A 38 -23.09 -6.55 -8.21
C PHE A 38 -24.36 -5.77 -7.82
N ASP A 39 -25.53 -6.42 -7.83
CA ASP A 39 -26.79 -5.87 -7.35
C ASP A 39 -26.88 -5.84 -5.81
N ALA A 40 -26.17 -6.73 -5.13
CA ALA A 40 -26.15 -6.82 -3.65
C ALA A 40 -25.48 -5.64 -2.94
N GLY A 41 -24.88 -4.70 -3.68
CA GLY A 41 -24.19 -3.52 -3.14
C GLY A 41 -24.12 -2.38 -4.14
N PHE A 42 -23.15 -1.50 -3.97
CA PHE A 42 -22.90 -0.40 -4.90
C PHE A 42 -21.71 -0.69 -5.77
N THR A 43 -21.92 -0.77 -7.09
CA THR A 43 -20.85 -1.02 -8.05
C THR A 43 -20.55 0.23 -8.88
N GLY A 44 -19.28 0.60 -8.94
CA GLY A 44 -18.72 1.63 -9.82
C GLY A 44 -17.64 1.03 -10.72
N PHE A 45 -17.63 1.42 -11.99
CA PHE A 45 -16.63 0.97 -12.96
C PHE A 45 -16.32 2.03 -13.99
N VAL A 46 -15.03 2.13 -14.34
CA VAL A 46 -14.55 2.92 -15.48
C VAL A 46 -13.49 2.12 -16.24
N LEU A 47 -13.62 2.11 -17.56
CA LEU A 47 -12.59 1.62 -18.49
C LEU A 47 -12.22 2.74 -19.46
N LYS A 48 -10.93 3.06 -19.54
CA LYS A 48 -10.38 4.07 -20.47
C LYS A 48 -9.37 3.42 -21.40
N ASP A 49 -9.35 3.85 -22.64
CA ASP A 49 -8.24 3.54 -23.56
C ASP A 49 -6.97 4.21 -23.05
N ALA A 50 -5.90 3.45 -22.84
CA ALA A 50 -4.67 3.95 -22.23
C ALA A 50 -3.90 4.91 -23.15
N THR A 51 -4.12 4.87 -24.46
CA THR A 51 -3.46 5.72 -25.45
C THR A 51 -4.17 7.06 -25.61
N SER A 52 -5.48 7.01 -25.91
CA SER A 52 -6.28 8.21 -26.15
C SER A 52 -6.79 8.87 -24.86
N GLY A 53 -6.96 8.07 -23.80
CA GLY A 53 -7.61 8.49 -22.57
C GLY A 53 -9.14 8.51 -22.68
N ALA A 54 -9.70 8.08 -23.82
CA ALA A 54 -11.14 8.07 -24.03
C ALA A 54 -11.82 7.04 -23.09
N THR A 55 -12.93 7.44 -22.48
CA THR A 55 -13.75 6.55 -21.67
C THR A 55 -14.56 5.62 -22.57
N ILE A 56 -14.31 4.33 -22.45
CA ILE A 56 -14.98 3.25 -23.22
C ILE A 56 -16.24 2.80 -22.47
N LEU A 57 -16.12 2.54 -21.17
CA LEU A 57 -17.20 2.08 -20.30
C LEU A 57 -17.22 2.91 -19.03
N ALA A 58 -18.41 3.23 -18.52
CA ALA A 58 -18.59 3.94 -17.28
C ALA A 58 -19.94 3.57 -16.63
N THR A 59 -19.90 3.21 -15.35
CA THR A 59 -21.06 2.99 -14.50
C THR A 59 -20.76 3.57 -13.12
N ASN A 60 -21.65 4.40 -12.58
CA ASN A 60 -21.45 5.10 -11.31
C ASN A 60 -20.05 5.76 -11.19
N ALA A 61 -19.51 6.21 -12.32
CA ALA A 61 -18.14 6.65 -12.47
C ALA A 61 -17.73 7.78 -11.51
N GLU A 62 -18.68 8.68 -11.19
CA GLU A 62 -18.48 9.85 -10.32
C GLU A 62 -18.96 9.63 -8.88
N LYS A 63 -19.57 8.48 -8.57
CA LYS A 63 -19.98 8.17 -7.20
C LYS A 63 -18.74 7.91 -6.33
N ARG A 64 -18.84 8.25 -5.05
CA ARG A 64 -17.77 8.07 -4.07
C ARG A 64 -17.86 6.69 -3.45
N PHE A 65 -16.74 5.99 -3.46
CA PHE A 65 -16.55 4.65 -2.88
C PHE A 65 -15.40 4.68 -1.88
N ILE A 66 -15.43 3.79 -0.92
CA ILE A 66 -14.28 3.47 -0.08
C ILE A 66 -13.31 2.65 -0.96
N PRO A 67 -12.10 3.15 -1.24
CA PRO A 67 -11.15 2.48 -2.14
C PRO A 67 -10.40 1.33 -1.48
N ALA A 68 -10.41 1.22 -0.15
CA ALA A 68 -9.51 0.37 0.61
C ALA A 68 -8.06 0.53 0.10
N SER A 69 -7.29 -0.55 -0.01
CA SER A 69 -5.90 -0.51 -0.46
C SER A 69 -5.66 -0.04 -1.90
N ASN A 70 -6.70 0.27 -2.69
CA ASN A 70 -6.50 1.01 -3.93
C ASN A 70 -5.98 2.44 -3.69
N THR A 71 -6.13 2.98 -2.48
CA THR A 71 -5.50 4.22 -2.02
C THR A 71 -3.98 4.21 -2.22
N LYS A 72 -3.33 3.05 -2.14
CA LYS A 72 -1.89 2.90 -2.37
C LYS A 72 -1.45 3.31 -3.79
N ILE A 73 -2.37 3.37 -4.74
CA ILE A 73 -2.11 3.93 -6.08
C ILE A 73 -1.82 5.43 -5.98
N LEU A 74 -2.54 6.15 -5.11
CA LEU A 74 -2.33 7.58 -4.86
C LEU A 74 -0.98 7.80 -4.17
N THR A 75 -0.68 6.99 -3.17
CA THR A 75 0.61 7.00 -2.46
C THR A 75 1.77 6.71 -3.40
N LEU A 76 1.65 5.68 -4.25
CA LEU A 76 2.64 5.37 -5.28
C LEU A 76 2.87 6.56 -6.22
N ALA A 77 1.79 7.19 -6.70
CA ALA A 77 1.88 8.37 -7.57
C ALA A 77 2.58 9.54 -6.89
N ALA A 78 2.28 9.79 -5.61
CA ALA A 78 2.96 10.83 -4.82
C ALA A 78 4.46 10.51 -4.66
N CYS A 79 4.82 9.27 -4.37
CA CYS A 79 6.21 8.81 -4.25
C CYS A 79 7.00 8.95 -5.55
N LEU A 80 6.46 8.49 -6.67
CA LEU A 80 7.08 8.59 -7.99
C LEU A 80 7.32 10.05 -8.43
N ASN A 81 6.57 11.01 -7.86
CA ASN A 81 6.74 12.44 -8.08
C ASN A 81 7.61 13.13 -7.02
N THR A 82 8.02 12.44 -5.97
CA THR A 82 8.79 13.02 -4.86
C THR A 82 10.21 12.51 -4.82
N PHE A 83 10.41 11.21 -5.04
CA PHE A 83 11.71 10.56 -4.89
C PHE A 83 12.33 10.21 -6.23
N GLY A 84 13.67 10.16 -6.25
CA GLY A 84 14.46 9.58 -7.33
C GLY A 84 14.58 8.06 -7.21
N ASP A 85 15.74 7.53 -7.62
CA ASP A 85 15.98 6.09 -7.70
C ASP A 85 16.16 5.42 -6.34
N SER A 86 16.51 6.17 -5.28
CA SER A 86 16.74 5.65 -3.93
C SER A 86 16.01 6.49 -2.88
N LEU A 87 15.60 5.85 -1.78
CA LEU A 87 14.91 6.51 -0.68
C LEU A 87 15.88 7.18 0.29
N PRO A 88 15.66 8.45 0.69
CA PRO A 88 16.43 9.11 1.73
C PRO A 88 16.05 8.54 3.11
N SER A 89 17.01 7.93 3.80
CA SER A 89 16.78 7.25 5.08
C SER A 89 16.93 8.19 6.28
N ALA A 90 18.03 8.94 6.32
CA ALA A 90 18.34 9.84 7.41
C ALA A 90 19.26 10.97 6.96
N LYS A 91 19.22 12.13 7.64
CA LYS A 91 20.36 13.06 7.63
C LYS A 91 21.33 12.62 8.70
N PHE A 92 22.63 12.62 8.41
CA PHE A 92 23.66 12.21 9.35
C PHE A 92 24.87 13.11 9.34
N PHE A 93 25.53 13.17 10.49
CA PHE A 93 26.81 13.85 10.68
C PHE A 93 27.69 13.02 11.62
N ASN A 94 28.98 12.91 11.30
CA ASN A 94 29.95 12.20 12.10
C ASN A 94 31.06 13.17 12.57
N ARG A 95 31.31 13.21 13.87
CA ARG A 95 32.42 13.93 14.49
C ARG A 95 33.15 13.02 15.45
N ALA A 96 34.33 12.56 15.07
CA ALA A 96 35.23 11.74 15.88
C ALA A 96 34.58 10.46 16.45
N GLY A 97 33.65 9.86 15.72
CA GLY A 97 32.92 8.65 16.10
C GLY A 97 31.58 8.90 16.78
N ASP A 98 31.26 10.14 17.13
CA ASP A 98 29.92 10.50 17.56
C ASP A 98 29.06 10.80 16.33
N ILE A 99 27.94 10.12 16.23
CA ILE A 99 27.01 10.23 15.10
C ILE A 99 25.77 11.01 15.52
N TRP A 100 25.38 12.02 14.76
CA TRP A 100 24.07 12.64 14.81
C TRP A 100 23.25 12.11 13.63
N LEU A 101 22.09 11.53 13.93
CA LEU A 101 21.18 10.92 12.97
C LEU A 101 19.78 11.51 13.14
N LEU A 102 19.33 12.27 12.13
CA LEU A 102 17.93 12.72 12.02
C LEU A 102 17.17 11.77 11.07
N PRO A 103 16.29 10.94 11.58
CA PRO A 103 15.52 9.99 10.76
C PRO A 103 14.52 10.72 9.87
N LEU A 104 14.27 10.18 8.68
CA LEU A 104 13.38 10.75 7.68
C LEU A 104 12.11 9.90 7.44
N GLY A 105 11.82 8.96 8.34
CA GLY A 105 10.65 8.08 8.25
C GLY A 105 10.85 6.82 7.39
N ASP A 106 12.08 6.49 7.02
CA ASP A 106 12.41 5.33 6.18
C ASP A 106 11.96 4.01 6.82
N PRO A 107 11.06 3.25 6.19
CA PRO A 107 10.56 1.98 6.72
C PRO A 107 11.54 0.81 6.60
N THR A 108 12.67 0.99 5.90
CA THR A 108 13.52 -0.16 5.51
C THR A 108 14.58 -0.51 6.55
N PHE A 109 14.80 0.36 7.55
CA PHE A 109 15.86 0.16 8.55
C PHE A 109 15.59 -1.07 9.42
N LEU A 110 16.51 -2.06 9.36
CA LEU A 110 16.40 -3.37 10.02
C LEU A 110 15.12 -4.17 9.67
N HIS A 111 14.38 -3.74 8.69
CA HIS A 111 13.16 -4.43 8.27
C HIS A 111 13.50 -5.77 7.59
N PRO A 112 12.85 -6.90 7.99
CA PRO A 112 13.20 -8.24 7.50
C PRO A 112 13.17 -8.38 5.98
N SER A 113 12.27 -7.70 5.29
CA SER A 113 12.15 -7.75 3.83
C SER A 113 13.26 -6.98 3.08
N PHE A 114 14.09 -6.20 3.77
CA PHE A 114 15.12 -5.35 3.17
C PHE A 114 16.53 -5.67 3.69
N GLN A 115 16.80 -6.92 4.09
CA GLN A 115 18.09 -7.34 4.67
C GLN A 115 19.30 -7.04 3.77
N ALA A 116 19.12 -7.12 2.46
CA ALA A 116 20.19 -6.81 1.49
C ALA A 116 20.59 -5.31 1.47
N TRP A 117 19.81 -4.42 2.12
CA TRP A 117 19.94 -2.97 2.03
C TRP A 117 20.22 -2.31 3.39
N GLN A 118 20.93 -2.99 4.29
CA GLN A 118 21.18 -2.53 5.66
C GLN A 118 22.51 -1.79 5.82
N SER A 119 22.95 -1.02 4.83
CA SER A 119 24.22 -0.31 4.85
C SER A 119 24.33 0.71 6.00
N LEU A 120 23.23 1.37 6.37
CA LEU A 120 23.20 2.28 7.51
C LEU A 120 23.41 1.55 8.83
N SER A 121 22.72 0.42 9.05
CA SER A 121 22.89 -0.40 10.25
C SER A 121 24.32 -0.94 10.37
N GLN A 122 24.89 -1.44 9.27
CA GLN A 122 26.27 -1.90 9.21
C GLN A 122 27.26 -0.77 9.55
N TYR A 123 27.04 0.43 9.03
CA TYR A 123 27.86 1.59 9.36
C TYR A 123 27.76 1.95 10.83
N LEU A 124 26.55 2.02 11.40
CA LEU A 124 26.32 2.38 12.80
C LEU A 124 26.87 1.35 13.78
N SER A 125 26.87 0.06 13.43
CA SER A 125 27.47 -1.02 14.23
C SER A 125 29.00 -1.03 14.16
N GLY A 126 29.61 -0.32 13.23
CA GLY A 126 31.06 -0.33 13.01
C GLY A 126 31.86 0.16 14.23
N SER A 127 33.09 -0.34 14.39
CA SER A 127 33.97 -0.03 15.52
C SER A 127 34.39 1.45 15.60
N SER A 128 34.32 2.18 14.50
CA SER A 128 34.58 3.62 14.44
C SER A 128 33.47 4.48 15.05
N VAL A 129 32.26 3.94 15.24
CA VAL A 129 31.12 4.60 15.87
C VAL A 129 31.18 4.37 17.37
N LYS A 130 31.24 5.46 18.16
CA LYS A 130 31.30 5.42 19.61
C LYS A 130 29.93 5.47 20.25
N GLN A 131 29.11 6.40 19.77
CA GLN A 131 27.74 6.61 20.25
C GLN A 131 26.86 7.17 19.13
N LEU A 132 25.56 7.00 19.27
CA LEU A 132 24.55 7.54 18.39
C LEU A 132 23.73 8.62 19.12
N ASN A 133 23.68 9.82 18.56
CA ASN A 133 22.77 10.88 18.98
C ASN A 133 21.58 10.87 18.01
N LEU A 134 20.50 10.23 18.40
CA LEU A 134 19.25 10.19 17.63
C LEU A 134 18.55 11.54 17.77
N VAL A 135 18.53 12.28 16.69
CA VAL A 135 17.97 13.63 16.65
C VAL A 135 16.45 13.53 16.49
N LYS A 136 15.73 14.16 17.41
CA LYS A 136 14.27 14.20 17.38
C LYS A 136 13.79 15.13 16.27
N ASN A 137 12.82 14.69 15.49
CA ASN A 137 12.15 15.57 14.54
C ASN A 137 11.32 16.62 15.27
N ARG A 138 11.20 17.82 14.69
CA ARG A 138 10.41 18.93 15.25
C ARG A 138 8.96 18.52 15.49
N VAL A 139 8.42 17.69 14.61
CA VAL A 139 7.07 17.12 14.74
C VAL A 139 7.15 15.63 14.46
N GLU A 140 6.78 14.83 15.44
CA GLU A 140 6.67 13.39 15.31
C GLU A 140 5.33 13.01 14.65
N PRO A 141 5.27 11.92 13.87
CA PRO A 141 4.02 11.45 13.31
C PRO A 141 3.09 10.91 14.39
N ALA A 142 1.78 11.04 14.18
CA ALA A 142 0.83 10.30 14.99
C ALA A 142 1.02 8.79 14.76
N PRO A 143 1.02 7.95 15.80
CA PRO A 143 1.27 6.52 15.65
C PRO A 143 0.21 5.83 14.80
N LEU A 144 -1.04 6.21 14.90
CA LEU A 144 -2.17 5.64 14.15
C LEU A 144 -2.80 6.68 13.23
N GLY A 145 -3.36 6.23 12.11
CA GLY A 145 -4.05 7.07 11.14
C GLY A 145 -5.48 7.43 11.59
N ALA A 146 -5.96 8.57 11.12
CA ALA A 146 -7.32 9.02 11.40
C ALA A 146 -8.38 8.05 10.82
N GLY A 147 -9.30 7.59 11.66
CA GLY A 147 -10.37 6.67 11.25
C GLY A 147 -9.94 5.21 11.09
N TRP A 148 -8.77 4.83 11.64
CA TRP A 148 -8.42 3.43 11.86
C TRP A 148 -9.31 2.85 12.97
N ALA A 149 -9.71 1.61 12.83
CA ALA A 149 -10.55 0.96 13.83
C ALA A 149 -9.71 0.62 15.06
N TRP A 150 -10.26 0.89 16.24
CA TRP A 150 -9.54 0.68 17.52
C TRP A 150 -9.28 -0.80 17.82
N ASP A 151 -10.11 -1.69 17.31
CA ASP A 151 -10.01 -3.14 17.47
C ASP A 151 -8.99 -3.79 16.51
N ASP A 152 -8.53 -3.05 15.50
CA ASP A 152 -7.46 -3.47 14.59
C ASP A 152 -6.04 -3.25 15.18
N VAL A 153 -5.91 -2.66 16.37
CA VAL A 153 -4.61 -2.21 16.93
C VAL A 153 -3.57 -3.31 17.09
N ASN A 154 -4.00 -4.56 17.27
CA ASN A 154 -3.11 -5.73 17.41
C ASN A 154 -2.83 -6.43 16.06
N ASP A 155 -3.43 -5.99 14.98
CA ASP A 155 -3.22 -6.59 13.68
C ASP A 155 -2.02 -5.95 12.96
N ILE A 156 -1.21 -6.77 12.32
CA ILE A 156 0.02 -6.34 11.64
C ILE A 156 -0.21 -5.22 10.62
N TYR A 157 -1.39 -5.17 10.00
CA TYR A 157 -1.73 -4.12 9.05
C TYR A 157 -2.01 -2.76 9.69
N SER A 158 -2.03 -2.68 11.04
CA SER A 158 -2.17 -1.46 11.84
C SER A 158 -0.87 -1.09 12.58
N ALA A 159 0.29 -1.57 12.13
CA ALA A 159 1.58 -1.20 12.71
C ALA A 159 1.74 0.32 12.82
N GLU A 160 2.20 0.78 13.99
CA GLU A 160 2.35 2.20 14.30
C GLU A 160 3.34 2.90 13.36
N ARG A 161 3.03 4.13 13.02
CA ARG A 161 3.95 5.03 12.28
C ARG A 161 4.95 5.66 13.25
N SER A 162 6.18 5.86 12.80
CA SER A 162 7.21 6.52 13.60
C SER A 162 8.22 7.27 12.72
N ALA A 163 8.95 8.22 13.32
CA ALA A 163 10.02 8.93 12.62
C ALA A 163 11.22 8.02 12.34
N MET A 164 11.50 7.08 13.25
CA MET A 164 12.57 6.08 13.13
C MET A 164 11.97 4.67 13.25
N PRO A 165 11.39 4.13 12.20
CA PRO A 165 10.95 2.75 12.21
C PRO A 165 12.14 1.79 12.38
N VAL A 166 11.99 0.82 13.26
CA VAL A 166 13.00 -0.23 13.51
C VAL A 166 12.31 -1.56 13.42
N TYR A 167 12.80 -2.47 12.58
CA TYR A 167 12.17 -3.78 12.30
C TYR A 167 10.73 -3.68 11.77
N GLY A 168 10.39 -2.58 11.06
CA GLY A 168 9.02 -2.36 10.56
C GLY A 168 7.98 -2.06 11.66
N ASN A 169 8.43 -1.70 12.87
CA ASN A 169 7.58 -1.50 14.06
C ASN A 169 6.72 -2.73 14.40
N VAL A 170 7.22 -3.91 14.06
CA VAL A 170 6.59 -5.20 14.35
C VAL A 170 7.57 -6.13 15.06
N ARG A 171 7.04 -7.12 15.73
CA ARG A 171 7.79 -8.23 16.32
C ARG A 171 7.26 -9.55 15.79
N ARG A 172 8.15 -10.50 15.68
CA ARG A 172 7.87 -11.86 15.26
C ARG A 172 7.94 -12.78 16.46
N ILE A 173 6.84 -13.46 16.76
CA ILE A 173 6.75 -14.47 17.82
C ILE A 173 6.76 -15.83 17.11
N TYR A 174 7.64 -16.74 17.50
CA TYR A 174 7.78 -18.05 16.85
C TYR A 174 8.09 -19.15 17.85
N ALA A 175 7.77 -20.39 17.48
CA ALA A 175 8.11 -21.55 18.29
C ALA A 175 9.63 -21.76 18.30
N LEU A 176 10.23 -21.74 19.53
CA LEU A 176 11.61 -22.14 19.73
C LEU A 176 11.69 -23.66 19.95
N GLU A 177 10.76 -24.19 20.76
CA GLU A 177 10.50 -25.58 21.04
C GLU A 177 8.97 -25.79 21.12
N ALA A 178 8.52 -27.05 21.22
CA ALA A 178 7.10 -27.36 21.22
C ALA A 178 6.27 -26.61 22.28
N ASP A 179 6.88 -26.23 23.40
CA ASP A 179 6.22 -25.58 24.53
C ASP A 179 6.81 -24.20 24.88
N SER A 180 7.66 -23.64 24.01
CA SER A 180 8.33 -22.37 24.25
C SER A 180 8.31 -21.46 23.03
N LEU A 181 8.09 -20.17 23.27
CA LEU A 181 8.11 -19.13 22.25
C LEU A 181 9.32 -18.21 22.44
N ALA A 182 9.85 -17.72 21.33
CA ALA A 182 10.83 -16.65 21.28
C ALA A 182 10.27 -15.47 20.50
N VAL A 183 10.86 -14.29 20.71
CA VAL A 183 10.45 -13.05 20.03
C VAL A 183 11.65 -12.43 19.34
N GLU A 184 11.45 -11.98 18.11
CA GLU A 184 12.45 -11.26 17.32
C GLU A 184 11.96 -9.83 17.05
N PRO A 185 12.82 -8.80 17.25
CA PRO A 185 14.21 -8.89 17.73
C PRO A 185 14.29 -9.38 19.19
N PRO A 186 15.45 -9.93 19.60
CA PRO A 186 15.64 -10.59 20.90
C PRO A 186 15.32 -9.71 22.11
N TYR A 187 15.43 -8.39 21.97
CA TYR A 187 15.03 -7.41 22.97
C TYR A 187 13.66 -7.71 23.62
N TRP A 188 12.71 -8.23 22.85
CA TRP A 188 11.34 -8.49 23.29
C TRP A 188 11.17 -9.80 24.08
N ASN A 189 12.17 -10.68 24.13
CA ASN A 189 12.08 -11.94 24.89
C ASN A 189 11.80 -11.70 26.37
N GLN A 190 12.28 -10.59 26.94
CA GLN A 190 12.02 -10.22 28.33
C GLN A 190 10.53 -9.95 28.64
N LEU A 191 9.71 -9.70 27.62
CA LEU A 191 8.26 -9.47 27.73
C LEU A 191 7.43 -10.66 27.25
N CYS A 192 8.06 -11.82 27.00
CA CYS A 192 7.39 -13.04 26.58
C CYS A 192 7.31 -14.01 27.76
N HIS A 193 6.08 -14.25 28.27
CA HIS A 193 5.89 -14.96 29.53
C HIS A 193 4.99 -16.18 29.38
N LYS A 194 5.46 -17.32 29.89
CA LYS A 194 4.64 -18.49 30.16
C LYS A 194 3.68 -18.21 31.33
N THR A 195 2.41 -18.47 31.13
CA THR A 195 1.39 -18.33 32.19
C THR A 195 0.57 -19.61 32.30
N ARG A 196 -0.13 -19.78 33.43
CA ARG A 196 -1.22 -20.74 33.51
C ARG A 196 -2.52 -19.98 33.29
N GLN A 197 -2.94 -19.85 32.04
CA GLN A 197 -4.22 -19.22 31.71
C GLN A 197 -5.35 -20.27 31.76
N GLU A 198 -6.59 -19.79 31.83
CA GLU A 198 -7.78 -20.65 31.75
C GLU A 198 -7.80 -21.41 30.41
N GLN A 199 -8.32 -22.62 30.43
CA GLN A 199 -8.34 -23.56 29.32
C GLN A 199 -8.83 -22.90 28.01
N GLY A 200 -8.06 -23.02 26.93
CA GLY A 200 -8.51 -22.80 25.56
C GLY A 200 -7.86 -21.67 24.75
N ALA A 201 -6.82 -21.03 25.26
CA ALA A 201 -6.08 -20.04 24.44
C ALA A 201 -5.11 -20.76 23.49
N GLU A 202 -5.55 -21.02 22.27
CA GLU A 202 -4.70 -21.61 21.20
C GLU A 202 -3.63 -20.64 20.68
N GLN A 203 -3.77 -19.34 20.98
CA GLN A 203 -2.89 -18.27 20.49
C GLN A 203 -2.32 -17.45 21.65
N PRO A 204 -1.08 -16.94 21.52
CA PRO A 204 -0.54 -15.98 22.47
C PRO A 204 -1.37 -14.70 22.52
N ARG A 205 -1.56 -14.14 23.72
CA ARG A 205 -2.18 -12.81 23.90
C ARG A 205 -1.11 -11.73 23.86
N CYS A 206 -1.25 -10.81 22.92
CA CYS A 206 -0.43 -9.62 22.84
C CYS A 206 -1.16 -8.45 23.52
N LEU A 207 -0.50 -7.86 24.55
CA LEU A 207 -1.08 -6.78 25.33
C LEU A 207 -0.58 -5.42 24.83
N SER A 208 -1.32 -4.37 25.16
CA SER A 208 -0.99 -2.99 24.79
C SER A 208 0.31 -2.47 25.40
N ASP A 209 0.84 -3.13 26.44
CA ASP A 209 2.16 -2.87 27.03
C ASP A 209 3.29 -3.71 26.41
N ASN A 210 3.02 -4.33 25.27
CA ASN A 210 3.93 -5.22 24.53
C ASN A 210 4.25 -6.55 25.24
N GLN A 211 3.56 -6.91 26.31
CA GLN A 211 3.70 -8.25 26.87
C GLN A 211 3.07 -9.30 25.95
N VAL A 212 3.70 -10.46 25.88
CA VAL A 212 3.20 -11.66 25.20
C VAL A 212 2.96 -12.72 26.25
N LEU A 213 1.71 -13.12 26.43
CA LEU A 213 1.32 -14.15 27.37
C LEU A 213 0.85 -15.39 26.62
N TYR A 214 1.40 -16.58 26.96
CA TYR A 214 0.98 -17.84 26.37
C TYR A 214 0.82 -18.94 27.42
N ASP A 215 -0.09 -19.89 27.15
CA ASP A 215 -0.35 -20.99 28.10
C ASP A 215 0.79 -22.01 28.06
N ALA A 216 1.35 -22.30 29.20
CA ALA A 216 2.41 -23.30 29.38
C ALA A 216 2.02 -24.74 28.95
N ARG A 217 0.73 -24.98 28.72
CA ARG A 217 0.19 -26.27 28.26
C ARG A 217 -0.04 -26.34 26.75
N THR A 218 0.08 -25.20 26.05
CA THR A 218 -0.08 -25.14 24.60
C THR A 218 1.16 -25.66 23.94
N ALA A 219 1.00 -26.65 23.08
CA ALA A 219 2.05 -27.09 22.17
C ALA A 219 1.94 -26.33 20.86
N PHE A 220 3.00 -25.64 20.49
CA PHE A 220 3.07 -24.89 19.24
C PHE A 220 3.69 -25.75 18.13
N PRO A 221 3.12 -25.75 16.89
CA PRO A 221 3.79 -26.36 15.74
C PRO A 221 5.17 -25.73 15.53
N SER A 222 6.12 -26.50 14.99
CA SER A 222 7.49 -26.02 14.72
C SER A 222 7.55 -24.87 13.71
N ASP A 223 6.51 -24.68 12.90
CA ASP A 223 6.33 -23.60 11.94
C ASP A 223 5.41 -22.48 12.46
N PHE A 224 5.09 -22.50 13.75
CA PHE A 224 4.29 -21.44 14.36
C PHE A 224 4.98 -20.10 14.25
N GLU A 225 4.28 -19.14 13.69
CA GLU A 225 4.73 -17.75 13.57
C GLU A 225 3.54 -16.79 13.72
N LEU A 226 3.73 -15.76 14.53
CA LEU A 226 2.78 -14.67 14.70
C LEU A 226 3.51 -13.34 14.62
N LEU A 227 3.08 -12.47 13.72
CA LEU A 227 3.58 -11.10 13.62
C LEU A 227 2.61 -10.16 14.34
N THR A 228 3.12 -9.28 15.20
CA THR A 228 2.32 -8.31 15.94
C THR A 228 2.94 -6.93 15.91
N PRO A 229 2.13 -5.85 15.89
CA PRO A 229 2.63 -4.50 16.04
C PRO A 229 3.36 -4.28 17.37
N VAL A 230 4.26 -3.33 17.39
CA VAL A 230 4.86 -2.76 18.61
C VAL A 230 4.07 -1.53 18.98
N HIS A 231 3.49 -1.51 20.18
CA HIS A 231 2.82 -0.33 20.73
C HIS A 231 3.85 0.62 21.35
N GLY A 232 3.72 1.93 21.06
CA GLY A 232 4.72 2.92 21.47
C GLY A 232 6.02 2.79 20.65
N ALA A 233 5.93 2.45 19.37
CA ALA A 233 7.10 2.17 18.53
C ALA A 233 8.14 3.31 18.53
N ALA A 234 7.71 4.58 18.65
CA ALA A 234 8.60 5.73 18.74
C ALA A 234 9.44 5.73 20.03
N GLU A 235 8.86 5.30 21.14
CA GLU A 235 9.54 5.20 22.44
C GLU A 235 10.57 4.06 22.43
N PHE A 236 10.25 2.96 21.79
CA PHE A 236 11.11 1.77 21.73
C PHE A 236 12.23 1.87 20.69
N ALA A 237 12.26 2.89 19.83
CA ALA A 237 13.35 3.06 18.87
C ALA A 237 14.74 3.12 19.54
N VAL A 238 14.90 3.83 20.65
CA VAL A 238 16.20 3.93 21.36
C VAL A 238 16.63 2.61 21.96
N PRO A 239 15.84 1.93 22.83
CA PRO A 239 16.28 0.66 23.41
C PRO A 239 16.50 -0.43 22.35
N LEU A 240 15.73 -0.49 21.28
CA LEU A 240 15.97 -1.42 20.17
C LEU A 240 17.27 -1.13 19.43
N LEU A 241 17.58 0.15 19.20
CA LEU A 241 18.85 0.56 18.60
C LEU A 241 20.05 0.23 19.49
N GLU A 242 19.96 0.45 20.80
CA GLU A 242 21.03 0.11 21.78
C GLU A 242 21.29 -1.39 21.78
N ASP A 243 20.22 -2.20 21.85
CA ASP A 243 20.29 -3.66 21.85
C ASP A 243 20.90 -4.17 20.53
N THR A 244 20.45 -3.66 19.40
CA THR A 244 20.89 -4.15 18.07
C THR A 244 22.29 -3.68 17.70
N LEU A 245 22.60 -2.42 17.97
CA LEU A 245 23.88 -1.82 17.56
C LEU A 245 24.99 -2.04 18.59
N HIS A 246 24.65 -2.44 19.82
CA HIS A 246 25.53 -2.50 20.98
C HIS A 246 26.29 -1.18 21.21
N LYS A 247 25.57 -0.08 21.06
CA LYS A 247 26.06 1.29 21.20
C LYS A 247 25.14 2.10 22.09
N LYS A 248 25.70 3.07 22.79
CA LYS A 248 24.90 4.06 23.51
C LYS A 248 24.12 4.94 22.52
N VAL A 249 22.83 5.10 22.76
CA VAL A 249 21.95 5.97 21.97
C VAL A 249 21.35 7.07 22.85
N ASN A 250 21.66 8.32 22.52
CA ASN A 250 21.11 9.47 23.23
C ASN A 250 20.00 10.10 22.36
N ARG A 251 18.90 10.54 22.98
CA ARG A 251 17.93 11.42 22.30
C ARG A 251 18.39 12.86 22.43
N VAL A 252 18.47 13.58 21.31
CA VAL A 252 18.88 14.99 21.28
C VAL A 252 17.89 15.82 20.46
N GLY A 253 17.85 17.14 20.70
CA GLY A 253 16.98 18.04 19.97
C GLY A 253 17.45 18.30 18.54
N GLU A 254 16.54 18.79 17.67
CA GLU A 254 16.82 19.10 16.25
C GLU A 254 17.91 20.17 16.08
N GLU A 255 18.00 21.10 17.01
CA GLU A 255 19.02 22.15 17.07
C GLU A 255 20.46 21.61 17.16
N MET A 256 20.61 20.36 17.56
CA MET A 256 21.91 19.68 17.61
C MET A 256 22.37 19.14 16.25
N MET A 257 21.51 19.21 15.21
CA MET A 257 21.86 18.72 13.87
C MET A 257 22.69 19.75 13.11
N PRO A 258 23.94 19.44 12.75
CA PRO A 258 24.78 20.37 12.01
C PRO A 258 24.22 20.71 10.61
N ALA A 259 24.41 21.95 10.16
CA ALA A 259 23.92 22.41 8.86
C ALA A 259 24.56 21.68 7.66
N ASN A 260 25.77 21.13 7.84
CA ASN A 260 26.49 20.36 6.82
C ASN A 260 26.22 18.84 6.87
N ALA A 261 25.16 18.42 7.58
CA ALA A 261 24.73 17.02 7.59
C ALA A 261 24.40 16.53 6.18
N ARG A 262 24.79 15.29 5.89
CA ARG A 262 24.57 14.63 4.60
C ARG A 262 23.37 13.70 4.68
N VAL A 263 22.76 13.41 3.54
CA VAL A 263 21.68 12.44 3.42
C VAL A 263 22.27 11.05 3.21
N TRP A 264 21.79 10.09 4.01
CA TRP A 264 21.99 8.67 3.77
C TRP A 264 20.81 8.11 2.99
N TYR A 265 21.09 7.41 1.91
CA TYR A 265 20.08 6.71 1.11
C TYR A 265 20.08 5.23 1.43
N SER A 266 18.90 4.62 1.57
CA SER A 266 18.75 3.21 1.93
C SER A 266 18.77 2.30 0.69
N CYS A 267 17.62 2.00 0.15
CA CYS A 267 17.47 1.04 -0.95
C CYS A 267 16.87 1.69 -2.20
N PRO A 268 16.91 0.99 -3.35
CA PRO A 268 16.18 1.44 -4.53
C PRO A 268 14.70 1.63 -4.22
N ALA A 269 14.15 2.77 -4.57
CA ALA A 269 12.77 3.15 -4.27
C ALA A 269 11.76 2.13 -4.82
N ASP A 270 12.00 1.60 -6.03
CA ASP A 270 11.15 0.59 -6.66
C ASP A 270 11.05 -0.71 -5.85
N THR A 271 12.06 -1.04 -5.05
CA THR A 271 12.03 -2.22 -4.16
C THR A 271 10.93 -2.06 -3.12
N VAL A 272 10.83 -0.88 -2.50
CA VAL A 272 9.80 -0.59 -1.50
C VAL A 272 8.43 -0.43 -2.15
N TYR A 273 8.34 0.27 -3.27
CA TYR A 273 7.09 0.44 -4.01
C TYR A 273 6.50 -0.90 -4.45
N ARG A 274 7.35 -1.79 -4.96
CA ARG A 274 6.93 -3.13 -5.38
C ARG A 274 6.40 -3.91 -4.20
N LEU A 275 7.09 -3.96 -3.07
CA LEU A 275 6.61 -4.68 -1.88
C LEU A 275 5.30 -4.09 -1.39
N MET A 276 5.20 -2.76 -1.22
CA MET A 276 3.96 -2.07 -0.85
C MET A 276 2.77 -2.48 -1.73
N MET A 277 2.97 -2.54 -3.04
CA MET A 277 1.90 -2.83 -3.99
C MET A 277 1.59 -4.33 -4.08
N GLN A 278 2.60 -5.20 -4.10
CA GLN A 278 2.47 -6.65 -4.30
C GLN A 278 1.76 -7.33 -3.12
N VAL A 279 2.21 -7.08 -1.89
CA VAL A 279 1.62 -7.70 -0.68
C VAL A 279 0.59 -6.78 -0.01
N SER A 280 0.40 -5.57 -0.57
CA SER A 280 -0.53 -4.58 -0.01
C SER A 280 -0.15 -4.07 1.39
N ASP A 281 1.14 -3.90 1.64
CA ASP A 281 1.67 -3.50 2.92
C ASP A 281 1.20 -2.09 3.31
N ASN A 282 0.51 -2.00 4.47
CA ASN A 282 -0.04 -0.73 4.97
C ASN A 282 1.06 0.13 5.58
N PHE A 283 1.95 -0.49 6.36
CA PHE A 283 3.02 0.23 7.04
C PHE A 283 3.96 0.93 6.06
N LEU A 284 4.37 0.22 5.00
CA LEU A 284 5.18 0.83 3.94
C LEU A 284 4.46 2.01 3.28
N ALA A 285 3.15 1.89 3.03
CA ALA A 285 2.37 2.96 2.41
C ALA A 285 2.27 4.21 3.30
N GLU A 286 2.04 4.02 4.59
CA GLU A 286 1.98 5.11 5.57
C GLU A 286 3.33 5.82 5.71
N GLN A 287 4.40 5.06 5.90
CA GLN A 287 5.75 5.63 6.02
C GLN A 287 6.20 6.36 4.76
N LEU A 288 5.93 5.81 3.58
CA LEU A 288 6.24 6.48 2.32
C LEU A 288 5.49 7.81 2.15
N LEU A 289 4.23 7.89 2.59
CA LEU A 289 3.48 9.15 2.60
C LEU A 289 4.08 10.17 3.56
N LEU A 290 4.48 9.75 4.77
CA LEU A 290 5.20 10.60 5.72
C LEU A 290 6.55 11.07 5.16
N MET A 291 7.29 10.19 4.50
CA MET A 291 8.54 10.55 3.81
C MET A 291 8.30 11.58 2.68
N CYS A 292 7.20 11.48 1.93
CA CYS A 292 6.81 12.51 0.95
C CYS A 292 6.59 13.86 1.63
N ALA A 293 5.92 13.88 2.79
CA ALA A 293 5.73 15.10 3.56
C ALA A 293 7.06 15.66 4.11
N LYS A 294 7.96 14.78 4.60
CA LYS A 294 9.29 15.19 5.07
C LYS A 294 10.14 15.78 3.95
N GLN A 295 10.16 15.15 2.80
CA GLN A 295 10.97 15.58 1.65
C GLN A 295 10.51 16.92 1.09
N ARG A 296 9.19 17.18 1.06
CA ARG A 296 8.62 18.36 0.42
C ARG A 296 8.36 19.52 1.36
N PHE A 297 8.06 19.24 2.62
CA PHE A 297 7.54 20.22 3.59
C PHE A 297 8.28 20.18 4.92
N ASP A 298 9.34 19.38 5.03
CA ASP A 298 10.16 19.18 6.24
C ASP A 298 9.34 18.82 7.50
N THR A 299 8.28 18.02 7.32
CA THR A 299 7.43 17.54 8.42
C THR A 299 7.08 16.08 8.23
N LEU A 300 6.99 15.32 9.31
CA LEU A 300 6.48 13.93 9.32
C LEU A 300 4.97 13.88 9.65
N GLN A 301 4.21 14.84 9.14
CA GLN A 301 2.76 14.84 9.16
C GLN A 301 2.23 14.64 7.73
N GLU A 302 1.27 13.75 7.54
CA GLU A 302 0.72 13.41 6.22
C GLU A 302 -0.06 14.55 5.56
N ALA A 303 -0.72 15.41 6.36
CA ALA A 303 -1.66 16.41 5.85
C ALA A 303 -1.09 17.36 4.78
N PRO A 304 0.14 17.90 4.87
CA PRO A 304 0.71 18.71 3.80
C PRO A 304 0.93 17.93 2.49
N ALA A 305 1.37 16.65 2.58
CA ALA A 305 1.56 15.81 1.40
C ALA A 305 0.24 15.44 0.74
N LEU A 306 -0.79 15.12 1.53
CA LEU A 306 -2.14 14.85 1.06
C LEU A 306 -2.71 16.05 0.30
N ARG A 307 -2.63 17.26 0.87
CA ARG A 307 -3.09 18.48 0.20
C ARG A 307 -2.32 18.76 -1.09
N TRP A 308 -0.99 18.73 -1.04
CA TRP A 308 -0.17 18.93 -2.23
C TRP A 308 -0.54 17.96 -3.36
N ALA A 309 -0.65 16.67 -3.05
CA ALA A 309 -0.96 15.67 -4.07
C ALA A 309 -2.39 15.86 -4.60
N THR A 310 -3.37 16.11 -3.75
CA THR A 310 -4.75 16.33 -4.16
C THR A 310 -4.88 17.57 -5.06
N ASP A 311 -4.33 18.70 -4.63
CA ASP A 311 -4.56 19.99 -5.29
C ASP A 311 -3.63 20.22 -6.48
N SER A 312 -2.37 19.80 -6.38
CA SER A 312 -1.34 20.12 -7.37
C SER A 312 -0.98 18.95 -8.28
N LEU A 313 -0.80 17.74 -7.72
CA LEU A 313 -0.42 16.57 -8.50
C LEU A 313 -1.61 16.00 -9.27
N PHE A 314 -2.72 15.73 -8.59
CA PHE A 314 -3.92 15.14 -9.19
C PHE A 314 -4.89 16.19 -9.74
N ARG A 315 -4.78 17.46 -9.29
CA ARG A 315 -5.66 18.56 -9.68
C ARG A 315 -7.14 18.21 -9.48
N ALA A 316 -7.42 17.54 -8.37
CA ALA A 316 -8.78 17.11 -8.05
C ALA A 316 -9.70 18.30 -7.83
N ALA A 317 -10.91 18.22 -8.36
CA ALA A 317 -11.93 19.21 -8.09
C ALA A 317 -12.34 19.19 -6.60
N PRO A 318 -12.79 20.31 -6.03
CA PRO A 318 -13.25 20.35 -4.65
C PRO A 318 -14.27 19.23 -4.36
N GLY A 319 -14.00 18.40 -3.36
CA GLY A 319 -14.86 17.27 -2.98
C GLY A 319 -14.80 16.05 -3.92
N GLU A 320 -13.94 16.04 -4.91
CA GLU A 320 -13.76 14.88 -5.82
C GLU A 320 -13.14 13.69 -5.11
N VAL A 321 -12.21 13.93 -4.21
CA VAL A 321 -11.54 12.91 -3.39
C VAL A 321 -11.46 13.37 -1.94
N ARG A 322 -11.64 12.42 -1.02
CA ARG A 322 -11.24 12.55 0.38
C ARG A 322 -10.15 11.54 0.63
N TRP A 323 -8.92 12.00 0.72
CA TRP A 323 -7.75 11.16 0.98
C TRP A 323 -7.20 11.45 2.37
N VAL A 324 -7.10 10.43 3.23
CA VAL A 324 -6.89 10.57 4.68
C VAL A 324 -5.60 9.90 5.14
N ASP A 325 -5.24 8.75 4.52
CA ASP A 325 -4.06 7.97 4.89
C ASP A 325 -3.36 7.36 3.67
N GLY A 326 -2.14 6.86 3.86
CA GLY A 326 -1.35 6.30 2.77
C GLY A 326 -1.79 4.92 2.30
N SER A 327 -2.37 4.14 3.18
CA SER A 327 -2.64 2.71 2.98
C SER A 327 -4.04 2.40 2.46
N GLY A 328 -5.01 3.25 2.80
CA GLY A 328 -6.43 2.99 2.60
C GLY A 328 -7.07 2.17 3.73
N LEU A 329 -6.43 2.08 4.88
CA LEU A 329 -7.00 1.43 6.07
C LEU A 329 -8.17 2.25 6.63
N SER A 330 -8.08 3.57 6.56
CA SER A 330 -9.15 4.47 6.98
C SER A 330 -10.38 4.33 6.08
N ARG A 331 -11.54 4.07 6.68
CA ARG A 331 -12.83 4.11 5.98
C ARG A 331 -13.27 5.53 5.61
N TYR A 332 -12.53 6.55 6.03
CA TYR A 332 -12.78 7.94 5.64
C TYR A 332 -12.26 8.29 4.26
N ASN A 333 -11.41 7.44 3.68
CA ASN A 333 -10.99 7.60 2.29
C ASN A 333 -12.18 7.41 1.35
N LEU A 334 -12.38 8.36 0.45
CA LEU A 334 -13.44 8.32 -0.56
C LEU A 334 -12.89 8.83 -1.90
N CYS A 335 -13.08 8.05 -2.96
CA CYS A 335 -12.80 8.50 -4.33
C CYS A 335 -13.76 7.85 -5.33
N SER A 336 -13.81 8.41 -6.53
CA SER A 336 -14.60 7.83 -7.61
C SER A 336 -13.76 6.91 -8.51
N PRO A 337 -14.38 5.94 -9.19
CA PRO A 337 -13.70 5.17 -10.23
C PRO A 337 -13.08 6.05 -11.32
N ASN A 338 -13.75 7.16 -11.69
CA ASN A 338 -13.24 8.10 -12.69
C ASN A 338 -11.97 8.80 -12.21
N PHE A 339 -11.96 9.29 -10.97
CA PHE A 339 -10.77 9.92 -10.37
C PHE A 339 -9.59 8.95 -10.34
N LEU A 340 -9.78 7.74 -9.79
CA LEU A 340 -8.69 6.77 -9.65
C LEU A 340 -8.16 6.27 -11.01
N SER A 341 -9.06 6.05 -11.99
CA SER A 341 -8.64 5.74 -13.36
C SER A 341 -7.92 6.90 -14.04
N GLY A 342 -8.23 8.14 -13.68
CA GLY A 342 -7.50 9.34 -14.10
C GLY A 342 -6.05 9.32 -13.60
N VAL A 343 -5.84 9.07 -12.31
CA VAL A 343 -4.49 8.94 -11.71
C VAL A 343 -3.69 7.82 -12.39
N LEU A 344 -4.30 6.65 -12.63
CA LEU A 344 -3.65 5.54 -13.34
C LEU A 344 -3.30 5.92 -14.79
N LEU A 345 -4.16 6.67 -15.47
CA LEU A 345 -3.90 7.16 -16.82
C LEU A 345 -2.75 8.16 -16.85
N ASP A 346 -2.65 9.04 -15.85
CA ASP A 346 -1.53 9.98 -15.72
C ASP A 346 -0.21 9.25 -15.44
N LEU A 347 -0.22 8.22 -14.59
CA LEU A 347 0.93 7.33 -14.41
C LEU A 347 1.32 6.65 -15.73
N TRP A 348 0.34 6.13 -16.47
CA TRP A 348 0.58 5.56 -17.79
C TRP A 348 1.23 6.56 -18.76
N LYS A 349 0.83 7.79 -18.78
CA LYS A 349 1.36 8.82 -19.67
C LYS A 349 2.74 9.33 -19.25
N THR A 350 2.98 9.48 -17.96
CA THR A 350 4.21 10.09 -17.41
C THR A 350 5.34 9.09 -17.24
N GLN A 351 5.05 7.85 -16.81
CA GLN A 351 6.04 6.78 -16.64
C GLN A 351 6.32 6.14 -18.00
N LYS A 352 7.41 6.55 -18.66
CA LYS A 352 7.77 6.09 -20.03
C LYS A 352 8.18 4.61 -20.06
N ASP A 353 8.87 4.14 -19.03
CA ASP A 353 9.20 2.72 -18.87
C ASP A 353 7.98 1.93 -18.42
N ARG A 354 7.29 1.32 -19.39
CA ARG A 354 6.08 0.53 -19.16
C ARG A 354 6.37 -0.76 -18.39
N GLN A 355 7.49 -1.38 -18.63
CA GLN A 355 7.88 -2.61 -17.95
C GLN A 355 8.11 -2.33 -16.45
N ARG A 356 8.82 -1.24 -16.15
CA ARG A 356 8.99 -0.76 -14.78
C ARG A 356 7.63 -0.48 -14.12
N LEU A 357 6.77 0.33 -14.76
CA LEU A 357 5.46 0.69 -14.20
C LEU A 357 4.61 -0.55 -13.91
N LEU A 358 4.46 -1.46 -14.87
CA LEU A 358 3.68 -2.68 -14.70
C LEU A 358 4.28 -3.61 -13.66
N GLY A 359 5.61 -3.67 -13.55
CA GLY A 359 6.34 -4.46 -12.57
C GLY A 359 6.14 -4.01 -11.11
N LEU A 360 5.60 -2.79 -10.87
CA LEU A 360 5.21 -2.35 -9.54
C LEU A 360 3.86 -2.93 -9.09
N PHE A 361 2.98 -3.29 -10.01
CA PHE A 361 1.65 -3.81 -9.71
C PHE A 361 1.64 -5.34 -9.59
N PRO A 362 0.74 -5.92 -8.77
CA PRO A 362 0.41 -7.34 -8.84
C PRO A 362 0.01 -7.74 -10.25
N ALA A 363 0.50 -8.90 -10.71
CA ALA A 363 0.23 -9.44 -12.04
C ALA A 363 -0.67 -10.68 -11.95
N GLY A 364 -1.77 -10.68 -12.70
CA GLY A 364 -2.76 -11.75 -12.69
C GLY A 364 -2.17 -13.12 -13.05
N GLY A 365 -2.44 -14.14 -12.21
CA GLY A 365 -1.90 -15.49 -12.36
C GLY A 365 -0.41 -15.64 -12.10
N GLN A 366 0.28 -14.58 -11.61
CA GLN A 366 1.73 -14.60 -11.46
C GLN A 366 2.22 -14.07 -10.11
N SER A 367 1.72 -12.93 -9.63
CA SER A 367 2.31 -12.30 -8.44
C SER A 367 1.32 -11.50 -7.59
N GLY A 368 1.71 -11.30 -6.32
CA GLY A 368 1.02 -10.45 -5.37
C GLY A 368 -0.40 -10.93 -5.04
N THR A 369 -1.26 -9.99 -4.68
CA THR A 369 -2.63 -10.29 -4.21
C THR A 369 -3.56 -10.89 -5.27
N ILE A 370 -3.13 -10.95 -6.53
CA ILE A 370 -3.88 -11.57 -7.63
C ILE A 370 -3.12 -12.74 -8.31
N ALA A 371 -2.13 -13.32 -7.61
CA ALA A 371 -1.37 -14.46 -8.11
C ALA A 371 -2.25 -15.67 -8.47
N ASN A 372 -3.37 -15.87 -7.80
CA ASN A 372 -4.31 -16.97 -8.02
C ASN A 372 -5.57 -16.53 -8.80
N TRP A 373 -5.56 -15.31 -9.37
CA TRP A 373 -6.69 -14.71 -10.07
C TRP A 373 -6.24 -14.15 -11.42
N TYR A 374 -7.16 -14.02 -12.37
CA TYR A 374 -6.88 -13.43 -13.70
C TYR A 374 -5.74 -14.14 -14.43
N ALA A 375 -5.63 -15.46 -14.27
CA ALA A 375 -4.57 -16.23 -14.89
C ALA A 375 -4.65 -16.18 -16.42
N PRO A 376 -3.53 -15.92 -17.11
CA PRO A 376 -3.48 -16.03 -18.57
C PRO A 376 -3.60 -17.50 -19.01
N ALA A 377 -3.82 -17.72 -20.29
CA ALA A 377 -3.68 -19.06 -20.87
C ALA A 377 -2.25 -19.60 -20.63
N ALA A 378 -2.10 -20.92 -20.61
CA ALA A 378 -0.80 -21.56 -20.38
C ALA A 378 0.28 -21.02 -21.35
N GLY A 379 1.40 -20.55 -20.79
CA GLY A 379 2.51 -19.97 -21.52
C GLY A 379 2.32 -18.51 -22.00
N ALA A 380 1.15 -17.90 -21.74
CA ALA A 380 0.91 -16.50 -22.09
C ALA A 380 1.33 -15.54 -20.95
N ALA A 381 1.68 -14.30 -21.32
CA ALA A 381 1.98 -13.24 -20.36
C ALA A 381 0.70 -12.79 -19.63
N PRO A 382 0.82 -12.26 -18.40
CA PRO A 382 -0.30 -11.65 -17.68
C PRO A 382 -0.99 -10.57 -18.50
N TYR A 383 -2.31 -10.49 -18.36
CA TYR A 383 -3.13 -9.48 -19.04
C TYR A 383 -3.75 -8.45 -18.09
N VAL A 384 -3.71 -8.70 -16.77
CA VAL A 384 -4.12 -7.76 -15.72
C VAL A 384 -2.92 -7.44 -14.83
N PHE A 385 -2.69 -6.14 -14.60
CA PHE A 385 -1.73 -5.60 -13.66
C PHE A 385 -2.47 -4.62 -12.77
N ALA A 386 -2.86 -5.04 -11.56
CA ALA A 386 -3.81 -4.26 -10.78
C ALA A 386 -3.61 -4.39 -9.27
N LYS A 387 -3.94 -3.30 -8.58
CA LYS A 387 -4.00 -3.26 -7.13
C LYS A 387 -5.38 -3.66 -6.64
N THR A 388 -5.43 -4.59 -5.71
CA THR A 388 -6.64 -4.94 -4.97
C THR A 388 -6.88 -3.97 -3.82
N GLY A 389 -8.13 -3.80 -3.42
CA GLY A 389 -8.55 -3.19 -2.16
C GLY A 389 -9.64 -4.03 -1.54
N SER A 390 -9.47 -4.44 -0.28
CA SER A 390 -10.43 -5.29 0.43
C SER A 390 -10.58 -4.87 1.88
N MET A 391 -11.82 -4.78 2.32
CA MET A 391 -12.25 -4.62 3.70
C MET A 391 -13.59 -5.34 3.86
N SER A 392 -14.11 -5.43 5.08
CA SER A 392 -15.48 -5.91 5.29
C SER A 392 -16.48 -5.05 4.49
N GLY A 393 -17.22 -5.68 3.56
CA GLY A 393 -18.18 -5.01 2.67
C GLY A 393 -17.56 -4.12 1.59
N VAL A 394 -16.27 -4.30 1.27
CA VAL A 394 -15.55 -3.53 0.23
C VAL A 394 -14.65 -4.45 -0.58
N TYR A 395 -14.79 -4.40 -1.90
CA TYR A 395 -13.86 -5.00 -2.85
C TYR A 395 -13.58 -4.02 -3.99
N CYS A 396 -12.31 -3.75 -4.25
CA CYS A 396 -11.85 -2.88 -5.33
C CYS A 396 -10.71 -3.54 -6.12
N LEU A 397 -10.64 -3.24 -7.41
CA LEU A 397 -9.54 -3.62 -8.29
C LEU A 397 -9.31 -2.53 -9.32
N SER A 398 -8.11 -1.96 -9.36
CA SER A 398 -7.80 -0.88 -10.30
C SER A 398 -6.39 -1.01 -10.85
N GLY A 399 -6.21 -0.74 -12.14
CA GLY A 399 -4.92 -0.91 -12.81
C GLY A 399 -5.02 -0.93 -14.32
N TYR A 400 -4.26 -1.83 -14.93
CA TYR A 400 -4.04 -1.94 -16.37
C TYR A 400 -4.49 -3.31 -16.89
N LEU A 401 -5.10 -3.31 -18.08
CA LEU A 401 -5.55 -4.51 -18.77
C LEU A 401 -5.04 -4.50 -20.22
N ARG A 402 -4.45 -5.60 -20.66
CA ARG A 402 -4.07 -5.81 -22.06
C ARG A 402 -5.12 -6.69 -22.75
N ALA A 403 -5.75 -6.18 -23.80
CA ALA A 403 -6.68 -6.95 -24.61
C ALA A 403 -5.96 -7.89 -25.60
N ASP A 404 -6.69 -8.86 -26.14
CA ASP A 404 -6.20 -9.79 -27.17
C ASP A 404 -5.82 -9.07 -28.46
N SER A 405 -6.43 -7.92 -28.74
CA SER A 405 -6.04 -7.02 -29.83
C SER A 405 -4.67 -6.35 -29.65
N GLY A 406 -4.06 -6.47 -28.46
CA GLY A 406 -2.82 -5.77 -28.08
C GLY A 406 -3.04 -4.38 -27.48
N LYS A 407 -4.25 -3.86 -27.47
CA LYS A 407 -4.57 -2.57 -26.84
C LYS A 407 -4.43 -2.64 -25.33
N TRP A 408 -4.04 -1.51 -24.73
CA TRP A 408 -4.02 -1.33 -23.29
C TRP A 408 -5.17 -0.46 -22.83
N TYR A 409 -5.73 -0.86 -21.72
CA TYR A 409 -6.78 -0.14 -21.02
C TYR A 409 -6.35 0.17 -19.58
N VAL A 410 -6.85 1.29 -19.08
CA VAL A 410 -6.84 1.64 -17.67
C VAL A 410 -8.24 1.37 -17.12
N PHE A 411 -8.33 0.73 -15.98
CA PHE A 411 -9.63 0.47 -15.36
C PHE A 411 -9.63 0.72 -13.86
N SER A 412 -10.81 1.04 -13.33
CA SER A 412 -11.09 1.08 -11.90
C SER A 412 -12.45 0.44 -11.65
N PHE A 413 -12.46 -0.64 -10.87
CA PHE A 413 -13.63 -1.35 -10.37
C PHE A 413 -13.72 -1.14 -8.86
N MET A 414 -14.90 -0.73 -8.38
CA MET A 414 -15.18 -0.53 -6.97
C MET A 414 -16.56 -1.10 -6.64
N HIS A 415 -16.64 -1.95 -5.62
CA HIS A 415 -17.87 -2.54 -5.13
C HIS A 415 -17.91 -2.42 -3.61
N ASN A 416 -18.91 -1.72 -3.09
CA ASN A 416 -19.03 -1.39 -1.67
C ASN A 416 -20.42 -1.77 -1.13
N ASN A 417 -20.52 -1.83 0.21
CA ASN A 417 -21.76 -2.02 0.95
C ASN A 417 -22.48 -3.34 0.63
N PHE A 418 -21.72 -4.42 0.49
CA PHE A 418 -22.25 -5.77 0.35
C PHE A 418 -21.97 -6.61 1.60
N THR A 419 -22.73 -7.68 1.78
CA THR A 419 -22.52 -8.68 2.80
C THR A 419 -21.96 -9.96 2.17
N GLY A 420 -21.17 -10.73 2.91
CA GLY A 420 -20.62 -12.01 2.44
C GLY A 420 -19.17 -11.92 1.94
N SER A 421 -18.76 -12.93 1.18
CA SER A 421 -17.36 -13.14 0.81
C SER A 421 -16.91 -12.30 -0.39
N ASN A 422 -15.71 -11.73 -0.29
CA ASN A 422 -15.02 -11.08 -1.42
C ASN A 422 -14.71 -12.04 -2.58
N THR A 423 -14.75 -13.36 -2.36
CA THR A 423 -14.47 -14.37 -3.39
C THR A 423 -15.44 -14.27 -4.56
N ARG A 424 -16.75 -14.19 -4.28
CA ARG A 424 -17.76 -14.01 -5.34
C ARG A 424 -17.55 -12.72 -6.15
N CYS A 425 -17.16 -11.64 -5.48
CA CYS A 425 -16.82 -10.38 -6.17
C CYS A 425 -15.59 -10.55 -7.09
N LYS A 426 -14.58 -11.30 -6.64
CA LYS A 426 -13.38 -11.59 -7.47
C LYS A 426 -13.73 -12.41 -8.70
N GLU A 427 -14.53 -13.48 -8.55
CA GLU A 427 -14.99 -14.34 -9.64
C GLU A 427 -15.75 -13.54 -10.72
N GLU A 428 -16.72 -12.74 -10.28
CA GLU A 428 -17.52 -11.90 -11.20
C GLU A 428 -16.66 -10.83 -11.90
N THR A 429 -15.75 -10.21 -11.14
CA THR A 429 -14.82 -9.21 -11.71
C THR A 429 -13.87 -9.87 -12.71
N GLN A 430 -13.38 -11.08 -12.43
CA GLN A 430 -12.55 -11.85 -13.37
C GLN A 430 -13.31 -12.14 -14.67
N ARG A 431 -14.53 -12.64 -14.56
CA ARG A 431 -15.39 -12.91 -15.72
C ARG A 431 -15.62 -11.67 -16.59
N LEU A 432 -15.82 -10.53 -15.92
CA LEU A 432 -16.00 -9.23 -16.57
C LEU A 432 -14.74 -8.81 -17.34
N LEU A 433 -13.56 -8.85 -16.70
CA LEU A 433 -12.30 -8.45 -17.32
C LEU A 433 -11.87 -9.39 -18.44
N GLU A 434 -12.18 -10.69 -18.35
CA GLU A 434 -11.94 -11.64 -19.43
C GLU A 434 -12.78 -11.32 -20.70
N LYS A 435 -14.02 -10.86 -20.54
CA LYS A 435 -14.85 -10.41 -21.66
C LYS A 435 -14.26 -9.16 -22.31
N ILE A 436 -13.81 -8.19 -21.49
CA ILE A 436 -13.15 -6.99 -21.99
C ILE A 436 -11.87 -7.36 -22.74
N LYS A 437 -11.06 -8.28 -22.19
CA LYS A 437 -9.84 -8.80 -22.85
C LYS A 437 -10.11 -9.36 -24.24
N LYS A 438 -11.17 -10.16 -24.40
CA LYS A 438 -11.52 -10.83 -25.67
C LYS A 438 -12.10 -9.89 -26.73
N ARG A 439 -12.76 -8.81 -26.31
CA ARG A 439 -13.53 -7.91 -27.19
C ARG A 439 -12.91 -6.53 -27.39
N GLY A 440 -11.90 -6.19 -26.59
CA GLY A 440 -11.27 -4.86 -26.51
C GLY A 440 -10.13 -4.55 -27.50
#